data_dc35494b145949a9b521fd170aa502bb
#
_entry.id   dc35494b145949a9b521fd170aa502bb
#
_cell.length_a   1.000
_cell.length_b   1.000
_cell.length_c   1.000
_cell.angle_alpha   90.00
_cell.angle_beta   90.00
_cell.angle_gamma   90.00
#
_symmetry.space_group_name_H-M   'P 1'
#
loop_
_entity.id
_entity.type
_entity.pdbx_description
1 polymer ?
#
loop_
_entity_poly.entity_id
_entity_poly.type
_entity_poly.pdbx_seq_one_letter_code
_entity_poly.pdbx_strand_id
1 'polypeptide(L)'
;MKNIAIIGAGLSGTLLTMNLLQQAGNDSVHIKLIDRRSEQDLGPAYSTDEDYLLNVPVEMMGAFSQDPEHFLRWAQERGVSAEKGDYLPRKLYRKYIQAMLQKAGDGKKENVTLERIRGEAEDITISDGQAHVFIRGNGDFITDKVVLALGNSPPKHPRTKSQAFIKDKRYFQNPWRVDIFKDLSPNCKIFFIGSGQTMVDLATGLHKKGHKGKMVAISRRGFLPLSQKKVDPYPSFFDELQEHSQILPIFRIVRKHLEIASEKGLDPRAVIDSLRPHTIAIWMKLLPAEKRRFLRHVFRYWEIIRSRIPSESEKIIRELQASGQLKILTGKILDIIPTENALTMQYVSRDSAVKETESADMIINCVGPNLDYDQIDEPLIKNLIQKKLIHADPTHLGINALPDGSVLKDDGVPSDMLFTIGLTLKGIVWEALATPEIRVQAENLADKLLA
;
A
#
# COMPACT_ATOMS: atom_id res chain seq x y z
N MET A 1 -6.90 -2.96 33.70
CA MET A 1 -6.98 -2.02 32.57
C MET A 1 -5.99 -2.50 31.51
N LYS A 2 -6.43 -2.71 30.27
CA LYS A 2 -5.54 -3.12 29.16
C LYS A 2 -4.96 -1.86 28.51
N ASN A 3 -3.63 -1.74 28.40
CA ASN A 3 -2.95 -0.64 27.74
C ASN A 3 -2.48 -1.10 26.37
N ILE A 4 -2.90 -0.42 25.30
CA ILE A 4 -2.60 -0.79 23.92
C ILE A 4 -1.98 0.40 23.20
N ALA A 5 -0.75 0.25 22.72
CA ALA A 5 -0.09 1.24 21.90
C ALA A 5 -0.20 0.86 20.41
N ILE A 6 -0.64 1.80 19.57
CA ILE A 6 -0.73 1.63 18.12
C ILE A 6 0.27 2.59 17.49
N ILE A 7 1.30 2.06 16.83
CA ILE A 7 2.35 2.86 16.19
C ILE A 7 2.00 3.02 14.70
N GLY A 8 1.55 4.22 14.35
CA GLY A 8 1.07 4.59 13.03
C GLY A 8 -0.44 4.87 13.00
N ALA A 9 -0.82 6.15 12.83
CA ALA A 9 -2.21 6.59 12.66
C ALA A 9 -2.61 6.68 11.17
N GLY A 10 -2.00 5.86 10.32
CA GLY A 10 -2.47 5.64 8.95
C GLY A 10 -3.80 4.88 8.92
N LEU A 11 -4.28 4.53 7.72
CA LEU A 11 -5.56 3.83 7.56
C LEU A 11 -5.69 2.61 8.49
N SER A 12 -4.68 1.73 8.52
CA SER A 12 -4.73 0.49 9.31
C SER A 12 -4.84 0.75 10.81
N GLY A 13 -3.98 1.64 11.35
CA GLY A 13 -4.02 1.98 12.79
C GLY A 13 -5.30 2.71 13.17
N THR A 14 -5.82 3.57 12.30
CA THR A 14 -7.09 4.28 12.52
C THR A 14 -8.28 3.32 12.54
N LEU A 15 -8.35 2.38 11.57
CA LEU A 15 -9.42 1.36 11.55
C LEU A 15 -9.36 0.46 12.78
N LEU A 16 -8.17 0.05 13.20
CA LEU A 16 -8.00 -0.73 14.44
C LEU A 16 -8.44 0.08 15.66
N THR A 17 -8.05 1.34 15.78
CA THR A 17 -8.48 2.22 16.89
C THR A 17 -9.99 2.32 16.95
N MET A 18 -10.67 2.52 15.83
CA MET A 18 -12.14 2.59 15.79
C MET A 18 -12.79 1.28 16.26
N ASN A 19 -12.28 0.12 15.84
CA ASN A 19 -12.80 -1.17 16.28
C ASN A 19 -12.57 -1.37 17.80
N LEU A 20 -11.41 -1.05 18.34
CA LEU A 20 -11.14 -1.11 19.79
C LEU A 20 -12.08 -0.22 20.59
N LEU A 21 -12.34 1.02 20.12
CA LEU A 21 -13.27 1.94 20.78
C LEU A 21 -14.71 1.41 20.83
N GLN A 22 -15.13 0.65 19.82
CA GLN A 22 -16.49 0.12 19.72
C GLN A 22 -16.65 -1.24 20.42
N GLN A 23 -15.64 -2.10 20.36
CA GLN A 23 -15.71 -3.50 20.80
C GLN A 23 -15.28 -3.71 22.26
N ALA A 24 -14.67 -2.73 22.91
CA ALA A 24 -14.08 -2.87 24.26
C ALA A 24 -15.06 -3.35 25.36
N GLY A 25 -16.35 -3.37 25.08
CA GLY A 25 -17.33 -3.94 26.01
C GLY A 25 -17.30 -3.28 27.39
N ASN A 26 -17.15 -4.09 28.44
CA ASN A 26 -17.01 -3.64 29.82
C ASN A 26 -15.55 -3.58 30.31
N ASP A 27 -14.60 -3.96 29.47
CA ASP A 27 -13.17 -3.91 29.80
C ASP A 27 -12.67 -2.49 29.87
N SER A 28 -11.84 -2.19 30.86
CA SER A 28 -11.12 -0.92 30.92
C SER A 28 -9.94 -0.98 29.92
N VAL A 29 -9.98 -0.12 28.89
CA VAL A 29 -8.97 -0.08 27.83
C VAL A 29 -8.42 1.33 27.68
N HIS A 30 -7.10 1.45 27.67
CA HIS A 30 -6.39 2.69 27.35
C HIS A 30 -5.63 2.52 26.04
N ILE A 31 -6.01 3.29 25.01
CA ILE A 31 -5.44 3.24 23.67
C ILE A 31 -4.54 4.45 23.48
N LYS A 32 -3.27 4.23 23.15
CA LYS A 32 -2.33 5.26 22.71
C LYS A 32 -2.11 5.13 21.21
N LEU A 33 -2.57 6.13 20.44
CA LEU A 33 -2.38 6.20 18.99
C LEU A 33 -1.25 7.17 18.67
N ILE A 34 -0.12 6.63 18.16
CA ILE A 34 1.13 7.38 17.96
C ILE A 34 1.38 7.59 16.46
N ASP A 35 1.62 8.83 16.03
CA ASP A 35 2.10 9.12 14.67
C ASP A 35 2.97 10.39 14.66
N ARG A 36 3.99 10.39 13.82
CA ARG A 36 4.86 11.57 13.60
C ARG A 36 4.19 12.68 12.80
N ARG A 37 3.13 12.37 12.08
CA ARG A 37 2.38 13.29 11.23
C ARG A 37 1.28 13.99 12.01
N SER A 38 0.62 14.95 11.35
CA SER A 38 -0.54 15.61 11.92
C SER A 38 -1.72 14.64 12.10
N GLU A 39 -2.60 14.94 13.04
CA GLU A 39 -3.83 14.15 13.29
C GLU A 39 -4.77 14.08 12.07
N GLN A 40 -4.57 14.97 11.09
CA GLN A 40 -5.36 15.00 9.86
C GLN A 40 -4.84 14.06 8.78
N ASP A 41 -3.66 13.45 8.97
CA ASP A 41 -3.05 12.56 8.01
C ASP A 41 -3.55 11.12 8.20
N LEU A 42 -3.93 10.47 7.09
CA LEU A 42 -4.35 9.06 7.05
C LEU A 42 -3.30 8.16 6.35
N GLY A 43 -2.07 8.61 6.33
CA GLY A 43 -0.99 7.94 5.61
C GLY A 43 -0.74 8.51 4.20
N PRO A 44 0.43 8.21 3.60
CA PRO A 44 0.89 8.90 2.39
C PRO A 44 -0.10 8.89 1.22
N ALA A 45 -0.81 7.78 1.03
CA ALA A 45 -1.76 7.63 -0.09
C ALA A 45 -3.03 8.48 0.05
N TYR A 46 -3.36 8.98 1.26
CA TYR A 46 -4.57 9.73 1.55
C TYR A 46 -4.32 11.16 2.03
N SER A 47 -3.07 11.50 2.38
CA SER A 47 -2.69 12.81 2.94
C SER A 47 -2.45 13.89 1.88
N THR A 48 -2.77 13.61 0.63
CA THR A 48 -2.67 14.58 -0.47
C THR A 48 -3.98 15.37 -0.61
N ASP A 49 -3.87 16.64 -0.98
CA ASP A 49 -5.03 17.47 -1.37
C ASP A 49 -5.33 17.39 -2.86
N GLU A 50 -4.55 16.61 -3.61
CA GLU A 50 -4.78 16.31 -5.01
C GLU A 50 -6.04 15.45 -5.22
N ASP A 51 -6.65 15.60 -6.40
CA ASP A 51 -7.84 14.84 -6.79
C ASP A 51 -7.50 13.42 -7.31
N TYR A 52 -6.57 12.73 -6.63
CA TYR A 52 -6.31 11.32 -6.94
C TYR A 52 -7.50 10.46 -6.57
N LEU A 53 -7.96 9.65 -7.52
CA LEU A 53 -9.09 8.76 -7.30
C LEU A 53 -8.68 7.54 -6.48
N LEU A 54 -9.64 7.01 -5.73
CA LEU A 54 -9.56 5.66 -5.19
C LEU A 54 -9.46 4.66 -6.35
N ASN A 55 -8.86 3.52 -6.11
CA ASN A 55 -8.79 2.40 -7.06
C ASN A 55 -9.70 1.22 -6.68
N VAL A 56 -10.53 1.44 -5.68
CA VAL A 56 -11.58 0.53 -5.21
C VAL A 56 -12.92 1.27 -5.33
N PRO A 57 -13.97 0.63 -5.84
CA PRO A 57 -15.30 1.24 -5.95
C PRO A 57 -15.85 1.71 -4.62
N VAL A 58 -16.59 2.82 -4.65
CA VAL A 58 -17.05 3.54 -3.45
C VAL A 58 -17.88 2.68 -2.49
N GLU A 59 -18.70 1.76 -3.03
CA GLU A 59 -19.54 0.84 -2.23
C GLU A 59 -18.75 -0.20 -1.44
N MET A 60 -17.47 -0.37 -1.73
CA MET A 60 -16.59 -1.30 -1.02
C MET A 60 -15.73 -0.60 0.03
N MET A 61 -15.80 0.73 0.14
CA MET A 61 -14.89 1.56 0.93
C MET A 61 -15.40 1.91 2.33
N GLY A 62 -16.48 1.27 2.82
CA GLY A 62 -16.94 1.43 4.20
C GLY A 62 -15.86 1.06 5.22
N ALA A 63 -15.84 1.77 6.35
CA ALA A 63 -14.84 1.60 7.41
C ALA A 63 -15.02 0.30 8.21
N PHE A 64 -16.22 -0.26 8.25
CA PHE A 64 -16.58 -1.44 9.04
C PHE A 64 -17.02 -2.59 8.14
N SER A 65 -16.72 -3.82 8.56
CA SER A 65 -17.00 -5.03 7.78
C SER A 65 -18.49 -5.27 7.57
N GLN A 66 -19.30 -4.91 8.56
CA GLN A 66 -20.75 -5.08 8.55
C GLN A 66 -21.45 -4.13 7.58
N ASP A 67 -20.79 -3.03 7.17
CA ASP A 67 -21.38 -2.00 6.33
C ASP A 67 -20.38 -1.47 5.27
N PRO A 68 -20.09 -2.28 4.24
CA PRO A 68 -19.16 -1.89 3.19
C PRO A 68 -19.63 -0.67 2.37
N GLU A 69 -20.94 -0.40 2.31
CA GLU A 69 -21.52 0.71 1.55
C GLU A 69 -21.63 2.03 2.35
N HIS A 70 -21.21 2.04 3.60
CA HIS A 70 -21.34 3.22 4.47
C HIS A 70 -20.65 4.47 3.89
N PHE A 71 -19.51 4.33 3.24
CA PHE A 71 -18.83 5.48 2.62
C PHE A 71 -19.64 6.08 1.47
N LEU A 72 -20.29 5.26 0.64
CA LEU A 72 -21.17 5.73 -0.43
C LEU A 72 -22.32 6.58 0.14
N ARG A 73 -23.04 6.05 1.13
CA ARG A 73 -24.14 6.79 1.78
C ARG A 73 -23.69 8.06 2.46
N TRP A 74 -22.55 7.99 3.19
CA TRP A 74 -21.95 9.15 3.84
C TRP A 74 -21.59 10.28 2.85
N ALA A 75 -21.10 9.93 1.66
CA ALA A 75 -20.80 10.89 0.60
C ALA A 75 -22.09 11.50 0.00
N GLN A 76 -23.09 10.65 -0.29
CA GLN A 76 -24.39 11.09 -0.81
C GLN A 76 -25.12 12.06 0.14
N GLU A 77 -25.13 11.76 1.45
CA GLU A 77 -25.68 12.64 2.49
C GLU A 77 -25.03 14.04 2.53
N ARG A 78 -23.82 14.17 1.98
CA ARG A 78 -23.07 15.44 1.87
C ARG A 78 -23.14 16.07 0.49
N GLY A 79 -24.09 15.64 -0.32
CA GLY A 79 -24.36 16.22 -1.64
C GLY A 79 -23.37 15.76 -2.72
N VAL A 80 -22.55 14.72 -2.47
CA VAL A 80 -21.68 14.15 -3.50
C VAL A 80 -22.53 13.22 -4.37
N SER A 81 -22.66 13.57 -5.66
CA SER A 81 -23.29 12.68 -6.63
C SER A 81 -22.37 11.48 -6.88
N ALA A 82 -22.74 10.32 -6.37
CA ALA A 82 -22.00 9.07 -6.53
C ALA A 82 -22.95 7.87 -6.56
N GLU A 83 -22.62 6.90 -7.39
CA GLU A 83 -23.34 5.63 -7.54
C GLU A 83 -22.39 4.45 -7.34
N LYS A 84 -22.93 3.24 -7.19
CA LYS A 84 -22.12 2.01 -7.11
C LYS A 84 -21.27 1.86 -8.38
N GLY A 85 -20.01 1.54 -8.19
CA GLY A 85 -19.02 1.45 -9.26
C GLY A 85 -18.20 2.72 -9.47
N ASP A 86 -18.58 3.85 -8.85
CA ASP A 86 -17.81 5.09 -8.94
C ASP A 86 -16.55 5.08 -8.10
N TYR A 87 -15.60 5.96 -8.46
CA TYR A 87 -14.32 6.14 -7.80
C TYR A 87 -14.19 7.57 -7.30
N LEU A 88 -14.26 7.76 -6.00
CA LEU A 88 -14.21 9.06 -5.38
C LEU A 88 -12.77 9.50 -5.05
N PRO A 89 -12.53 10.82 -4.89
CA PRO A 89 -11.21 11.34 -4.51
C PRO A 89 -10.73 10.81 -3.15
N ARG A 90 -9.44 10.46 -3.06
CA ARG A 90 -8.81 9.99 -1.80
C ARG A 90 -8.93 11.01 -0.67
N LYS A 91 -8.89 12.32 -0.96
CA LYS A 91 -9.10 13.38 0.04
C LYS A 91 -10.51 13.33 0.66
N LEU A 92 -11.53 12.90 -0.09
CA LEU A 92 -12.88 12.72 0.45
C LEU A 92 -12.95 11.51 1.38
N TYR A 93 -12.28 10.43 1.00
CA TYR A 93 -12.16 9.25 1.85
C TYR A 93 -11.42 9.55 3.16
N ARG A 94 -10.35 10.36 3.13
CA ARG A 94 -9.68 10.86 4.34
C ARG A 94 -10.68 11.54 5.29
N LYS A 95 -11.48 12.48 4.77
CA LYS A 95 -12.51 13.17 5.56
C LYS A 95 -13.53 12.20 6.17
N TYR A 96 -13.92 11.19 5.42
CA TYR A 96 -14.82 10.15 5.90
C TYR A 96 -14.22 9.37 7.08
N ILE A 97 -13.01 8.87 6.97
CA ILE A 97 -12.35 8.11 8.02
C ILE A 97 -12.11 8.96 9.27
N GLN A 98 -11.74 10.23 9.09
CA GLN A 98 -11.61 11.18 10.22
C GLN A 98 -12.94 11.38 10.95
N ALA A 99 -14.03 11.57 10.21
CA ALA A 99 -15.36 11.70 10.79
C ALA A 99 -15.79 10.42 11.55
N MET A 100 -15.44 9.24 11.01
CA MET A 100 -15.75 7.96 11.67
C MET A 100 -14.92 7.76 12.95
N LEU A 101 -13.65 8.13 12.95
CA LEU A 101 -12.81 8.07 14.14
C LEU A 101 -13.32 9.05 15.23
N GLN A 102 -13.73 10.26 14.84
CA GLN A 102 -14.34 11.21 15.76
C GLN A 102 -15.61 10.64 16.37
N LYS A 103 -16.53 10.13 15.53
CA LYS A 103 -17.79 9.50 15.98
C LYS A 103 -17.54 8.32 16.93
N ALA A 104 -16.55 7.47 16.64
CA ALA A 104 -16.18 6.37 17.52
C ALA A 104 -15.62 6.87 18.86
N GLY A 105 -14.83 7.95 18.85
CA GLY A 105 -14.30 8.59 20.05
C GLY A 105 -15.40 9.23 20.92
N ASP A 106 -16.38 9.90 20.29
CA ASP A 106 -17.51 10.52 21.01
C ASP A 106 -18.47 9.48 21.60
N GLY A 107 -18.65 8.36 20.92
CA GLY A 107 -19.53 7.26 21.34
C GLY A 107 -18.86 6.18 22.19
N LYS A 108 -17.58 6.36 22.56
CA LYS A 108 -16.87 5.39 23.41
C LYS A 108 -17.46 5.30 24.81
N LYS A 109 -17.34 4.14 25.43
CA LYS A 109 -17.74 3.95 26.83
C LYS A 109 -16.77 4.68 27.78
N GLU A 110 -17.24 4.99 29.01
CA GLU A 110 -16.44 5.69 30.02
C GLU A 110 -15.16 4.92 30.44
N ASN A 111 -15.19 3.61 30.36
CA ASN A 111 -14.06 2.73 30.66
C ASN A 111 -13.02 2.65 29.53
N VAL A 112 -13.23 3.34 28.39
CA VAL A 112 -12.31 3.37 27.26
C VAL A 112 -11.74 4.76 27.07
N THR A 113 -10.42 4.87 27.01
CA THR A 113 -9.72 6.13 26.76
C THR A 113 -8.87 6.06 25.50
N LEU A 114 -8.84 7.15 24.76
CA LEU A 114 -7.97 7.33 23.59
C LEU A 114 -7.07 8.54 23.82
N GLU A 115 -5.78 8.28 23.84
CA GLU A 115 -4.74 9.31 23.83
C GLU A 115 -4.05 9.33 22.46
N ARG A 116 -4.00 10.50 21.84
CA ARG A 116 -3.26 10.70 20.58
C ARG A 116 -1.92 11.36 20.87
N ILE A 117 -0.85 10.68 20.49
CA ILE A 117 0.51 11.16 20.73
C ILE A 117 1.13 11.54 19.38
N ARG A 118 1.39 12.83 19.20
CA ARG A 118 2.19 13.30 18.07
C ARG A 118 3.66 13.10 18.38
N GLY A 119 4.27 12.08 17.78
CA GLY A 119 5.67 11.74 18.00
C GLY A 119 6.11 10.58 17.12
N GLU A 120 7.40 10.39 17.03
CA GLU A 120 8.02 9.29 16.30
C GLU A 120 8.52 8.24 17.29
N ALA A 121 7.91 7.05 17.27
CA ALA A 121 8.42 5.92 18.02
C ALA A 121 9.76 5.49 17.41
N GLU A 122 10.80 5.45 18.23
CA GLU A 122 12.16 5.11 17.78
C GLU A 122 12.62 3.75 18.29
N ASP A 123 12.03 3.28 19.37
CA ASP A 123 12.44 2.04 20.00
C ASP A 123 11.33 1.39 20.80
N ILE A 124 11.41 0.08 20.96
CA ILE A 124 10.60 -0.73 21.88
C ILE A 124 11.52 -1.70 22.57
N THR A 125 11.35 -1.86 23.89
CA THR A 125 11.95 -2.95 24.67
C THR A 125 10.86 -3.75 25.34
N ILE A 126 11.10 -5.04 25.51
CA ILE A 126 10.19 -5.94 26.20
C ILE A 126 10.93 -6.50 27.41
N SER A 127 10.41 -6.25 28.61
CA SER A 127 10.93 -6.77 29.87
C SER A 127 9.78 -7.00 30.85
N ASP A 128 9.89 -8.00 31.70
CA ASP A 128 8.96 -8.29 32.79
C ASP A 128 7.47 -8.37 32.36
N GLY A 129 7.23 -8.88 31.13
CA GLY A 129 5.89 -9.00 30.57
C GLY A 129 5.25 -7.68 30.13
N GLN A 130 6.03 -6.62 29.95
CA GLN A 130 5.58 -5.31 29.49
C GLN A 130 6.45 -4.77 28.36
N ALA A 131 5.87 -3.93 27.53
CA ALA A 131 6.58 -3.21 26.47
C ALA A 131 6.81 -1.76 26.86
N HIS A 132 8.05 -1.30 26.74
CA HIS A 132 8.44 0.10 26.89
C HIS A 132 8.59 0.70 25.50
N VAL A 133 7.82 1.73 25.19
CA VAL A 133 7.82 2.43 23.91
C VAL A 133 8.48 3.79 24.07
N PHE A 134 9.54 4.05 23.31
CA PHE A 134 10.31 5.29 23.33
C PHE A 134 9.90 6.20 22.19
N ILE A 135 9.50 7.43 22.52
CA ILE A 135 9.05 8.46 21.57
C ILE A 135 10.11 9.57 21.49
N ARG A 136 10.60 9.87 20.30
CA ARG A 136 11.55 10.97 20.09
C ARG A 136 11.05 12.28 20.70
N GLY A 137 11.77 12.80 21.68
CA GLY A 137 11.49 14.09 22.32
C GLY A 137 10.29 14.11 23.28
N ASN A 138 9.57 12.99 23.47
CA ASN A 138 8.38 12.90 24.35
C ASN A 138 8.54 11.89 25.51
N GLY A 139 9.75 11.36 25.72
CA GLY A 139 10.00 10.34 26.73
C GLY A 139 9.53 8.94 26.34
N ASP A 140 9.20 8.13 27.33
CA ASP A 140 8.77 6.75 27.18
C ASP A 140 7.51 6.46 28.01
N PHE A 141 6.87 5.34 27.69
CA PHE A 141 5.74 4.83 28.48
C PHE A 141 5.69 3.30 28.39
N ILE A 142 5.02 2.72 29.39
CA ILE A 142 4.79 1.27 29.50
C ILE A 142 3.41 0.93 28.92
N THR A 143 3.30 -0.21 28.25
CA THR A 143 2.06 -0.73 27.68
C THR A 143 2.04 -2.26 27.68
N ASP A 144 0.85 -2.85 27.69
CA ASP A 144 0.70 -4.30 27.70
C ASP A 144 0.84 -4.90 26.29
N LYS A 145 0.37 -4.16 25.28
CA LYS A 145 0.40 -4.62 23.89
C LYS A 145 0.81 -3.49 22.95
N VAL A 146 1.57 -3.83 21.90
CA VAL A 146 1.99 -2.90 20.86
C VAL A 146 1.56 -3.42 19.49
N VAL A 147 0.97 -2.56 18.68
CA VAL A 147 0.60 -2.86 17.30
C VAL A 147 1.42 -1.99 16.34
N LEU A 148 2.17 -2.62 15.45
CA LEU A 148 2.94 -1.98 14.41
C LEU A 148 2.05 -1.76 13.17
N ALA A 149 1.46 -0.57 13.03
CA ALA A 149 0.65 -0.15 11.89
C ALA A 149 1.47 0.75 10.95
N LEU A 150 2.67 0.31 10.55
CA LEU A 150 3.73 1.11 9.95
C LEU A 150 3.44 1.60 8.52
N GLY A 151 2.53 0.92 7.80
CA GLY A 151 2.09 1.34 6.47
C GLY A 151 3.20 1.29 5.41
N ASN A 152 3.24 2.31 4.53
CA ASN A 152 4.16 2.36 3.40
C ASN A 152 5.48 3.01 3.78
N SER A 153 6.57 2.26 3.74
CA SER A 153 7.94 2.82 3.75
C SER A 153 8.31 3.43 2.39
N PRO A 154 9.22 4.40 2.35
CA PRO A 154 9.69 4.98 1.09
C PRO A 154 10.20 3.90 0.11
N PRO A 155 9.99 4.08 -1.21
CA PRO A 155 10.52 3.17 -2.23
C PRO A 155 12.03 2.95 -2.12
N LYS A 156 12.51 1.75 -2.46
CA LYS A 156 13.95 1.52 -2.62
C LYS A 156 14.50 2.40 -3.74
N HIS A 157 15.70 2.94 -3.53
CA HIS A 157 16.41 3.60 -4.62
C HIS A 157 16.70 2.61 -5.76
N PRO A 158 16.70 3.07 -7.00
CA PRO A 158 17.13 2.22 -8.12
C PRO A 158 18.59 1.81 -7.94
N ARG A 159 18.90 0.58 -8.34
CA ARG A 159 20.28 0.08 -8.33
C ARG A 159 21.05 0.68 -9.50
N THR A 160 21.94 1.58 -9.21
CA THR A 160 22.75 2.36 -10.17
C THR A 160 24.23 2.23 -9.84
N LYS A 161 25.09 2.64 -10.77
CA LYS A 161 26.56 2.66 -10.55
C LYS A 161 26.95 3.70 -9.50
N SER A 162 26.34 4.88 -9.59
CA SER A 162 26.51 5.97 -8.64
C SER A 162 25.24 6.19 -7.83
N GLN A 163 25.38 6.63 -6.59
CA GLN A 163 24.28 7.01 -5.71
C GLN A 163 24.24 8.54 -5.48
N ALA A 164 25.00 9.32 -6.24
CA ALA A 164 25.11 10.78 -6.09
C ALA A 164 23.76 11.49 -6.24
N PHE A 165 22.88 10.97 -7.09
CA PHE A 165 21.54 11.53 -7.33
C PHE A 165 20.63 11.50 -6.09
N ILE A 166 20.87 10.65 -5.11
CA ILE A 166 20.02 10.51 -3.90
C ILE A 166 19.96 11.83 -3.12
N LYS A 167 21.06 12.59 -3.10
CA LYS A 167 21.17 13.89 -2.42
C LYS A 167 20.71 15.08 -3.27
N ASP A 168 20.39 14.84 -4.54
CA ASP A 168 19.94 15.89 -5.44
C ASP A 168 18.47 16.26 -5.16
N LYS A 169 18.19 17.56 -4.97
CA LYS A 169 16.84 18.06 -4.68
C LYS A 169 15.81 17.82 -5.78
N ARG A 170 16.26 17.49 -6.99
CA ARG A 170 15.42 17.16 -8.15
C ARG A 170 15.01 15.67 -8.19
N TYR A 171 15.59 14.83 -7.31
CA TYR A 171 15.20 13.43 -7.16
C TYR A 171 14.27 13.24 -5.96
N PHE A 172 13.09 12.70 -6.20
CA PHE A 172 12.08 12.41 -5.19
C PHE A 172 11.96 10.89 -4.98
N GLN A 173 12.51 10.43 -3.86
CA GLN A 173 12.35 9.02 -3.46
C GLN A 173 10.89 8.72 -3.09
N ASN A 174 10.28 9.59 -2.29
CA ASN A 174 8.90 9.45 -1.87
C ASN A 174 7.97 10.24 -2.81
N PRO A 175 7.15 9.56 -3.64
CA PRO A 175 6.25 10.20 -4.59
C PRO A 175 5.06 10.91 -3.93
N TRP A 176 4.82 10.66 -2.65
CA TRP A 176 3.68 11.21 -1.90
C TRP A 176 4.05 12.42 -1.03
N ARG A 177 5.18 13.06 -1.29
CA ARG A 177 5.52 14.32 -0.61
C ARG A 177 4.52 15.40 -1.01
N VAL A 178 4.01 16.14 0.00
CA VAL A 178 3.00 17.20 -0.18
C VAL A 178 3.51 18.32 -1.09
N ASP A 179 4.81 18.59 -1.04
CA ASP A 179 5.48 19.67 -1.77
C ASP A 179 6.03 19.29 -3.14
N ILE A 180 5.80 18.04 -3.60
CA ILE A 180 6.43 17.52 -4.83
C ILE A 180 6.11 18.35 -6.09
N PHE A 181 4.93 18.99 -6.12
CA PHE A 181 4.50 19.83 -7.24
C PHE A 181 4.42 21.31 -6.85
N LYS A 182 4.94 21.69 -5.68
CA LYS A 182 5.02 23.08 -5.29
C LYS A 182 6.04 23.79 -6.18
N ASP A 183 5.65 24.92 -6.71
CA ASP A 183 6.50 25.77 -7.58
C ASP A 183 7.04 25.05 -8.84
N LEU A 184 6.36 23.97 -9.28
CA LEU A 184 6.74 23.24 -10.48
C LEU A 184 6.47 24.07 -11.73
N SER A 185 7.51 24.26 -12.58
CA SER A 185 7.33 24.88 -13.91
C SER A 185 6.34 24.05 -14.75
N PRO A 186 5.35 24.69 -15.40
CA PRO A 186 4.39 23.97 -16.24
C PRO A 186 5.02 23.17 -17.39
N ASN A 187 6.23 23.54 -17.80
CA ASN A 187 6.95 22.89 -18.91
C ASN A 187 8.09 21.96 -18.44
N CYS A 188 8.24 21.75 -17.15
CA CYS A 188 9.25 20.89 -16.56
C CYS A 188 9.16 19.47 -17.13
N LYS A 189 10.28 18.91 -17.58
CA LYS A 189 10.36 17.51 -18.01
C LYS A 189 10.51 16.58 -16.82
N ILE A 190 9.55 15.68 -16.63
CA ILE A 190 9.49 14.78 -15.49
C ILE A 190 9.78 13.35 -15.93
N PHE A 191 10.63 12.67 -15.15
CA PHE A 191 10.90 11.25 -15.34
C PHE A 191 10.36 10.43 -14.16
N PHE A 192 9.56 9.40 -14.44
CA PHE A 192 9.03 8.46 -13.45
C PHE A 192 9.79 7.14 -13.52
N ILE A 193 10.26 6.67 -12.38
CA ILE A 193 10.81 5.32 -12.25
C ILE A 193 9.68 4.39 -11.83
N GLY A 194 9.18 3.59 -12.77
CA GLY A 194 7.98 2.75 -12.61
C GLY A 194 6.80 3.27 -13.42
N SER A 195 5.97 2.35 -13.92
CA SER A 195 4.79 2.62 -14.73
C SER A 195 3.49 2.08 -14.10
N GLY A 196 3.49 1.91 -12.76
CA GLY A 196 2.33 1.41 -12.00
C GLY A 196 1.35 2.50 -11.60
N GLN A 197 0.44 2.18 -10.68
CA GLN A 197 -0.63 3.09 -10.20
C GLN A 197 -0.09 4.44 -9.70
N THR A 198 1.02 4.44 -8.96
CA THR A 198 1.62 5.70 -8.46
C THR A 198 1.97 6.66 -9.60
N MET A 199 2.57 6.15 -10.68
CA MET A 199 2.87 6.97 -11.86
C MET A 199 1.59 7.49 -12.52
N VAL A 200 0.55 6.64 -12.61
CA VAL A 200 -0.75 7.04 -13.16
C VAL A 200 -1.38 8.17 -12.33
N ASP A 201 -1.39 8.04 -11.00
CA ASP A 201 -1.92 9.08 -10.11
C ASP A 201 -1.18 10.42 -10.32
N LEU A 202 0.16 10.39 -10.33
CA LEU A 202 0.95 11.60 -10.52
C LEU A 202 0.77 12.23 -11.91
N ALA A 203 0.77 11.43 -12.97
CA ALA A 203 0.59 11.91 -14.33
C ALA A 203 -0.82 12.51 -14.54
N THR A 204 -1.87 11.87 -13.99
CA THR A 204 -3.23 12.40 -14.04
C THR A 204 -3.39 13.67 -13.22
N GLY A 205 -2.77 13.75 -12.04
CA GLY A 205 -2.77 14.97 -11.22
C GLY A 205 -2.06 16.14 -11.91
N LEU A 206 -0.91 15.89 -12.53
CA LEU A 206 -0.18 16.89 -13.33
C LEU A 206 -1.01 17.37 -14.52
N HIS A 207 -1.67 16.46 -15.23
CA HIS A 207 -2.56 16.81 -16.34
C HIS A 207 -3.72 17.72 -15.88
N LYS A 208 -4.40 17.37 -14.79
CA LYS A 208 -5.48 18.17 -14.20
C LYS A 208 -5.01 19.57 -13.75
N LYS A 209 -3.75 19.72 -13.37
CA LYS A 209 -3.11 21.01 -13.05
C LYS A 209 -2.64 21.79 -14.27
N GLY A 210 -2.84 21.27 -15.48
CA GLY A 210 -2.46 21.96 -16.71
C GLY A 210 -0.99 21.87 -17.06
N HIS A 211 -0.25 20.88 -16.53
CA HIS A 211 1.14 20.63 -16.89
C HIS A 211 1.28 20.34 -18.40
N LYS A 212 2.27 20.97 -19.04
CA LYS A 212 2.53 20.88 -20.49
C LYS A 212 3.84 20.20 -20.83
N GLY A 213 4.74 20.08 -19.85
CA GLY A 213 6.05 19.46 -20.02
C GLY A 213 5.94 17.97 -20.35
N LYS A 214 6.99 17.44 -20.97
CA LYS A 214 7.06 16.01 -21.30
C LYS A 214 7.21 15.16 -20.03
N MET A 215 6.51 14.06 -20.01
CA MET A 215 6.58 13.03 -18.98
C MET A 215 7.11 11.74 -19.59
N VAL A 216 8.06 11.10 -18.94
CA VAL A 216 8.65 9.82 -19.38
C VAL A 216 8.61 8.85 -18.22
N ALA A 217 8.04 7.67 -18.39
CA ALA A 217 8.06 6.62 -17.39
C ALA A 217 8.87 5.42 -17.87
N ILE A 218 9.75 4.88 -17.02
CA ILE A 218 10.52 3.68 -17.35
C ILE A 218 10.16 2.54 -16.41
N SER A 219 9.93 1.36 -16.98
CA SER A 219 9.84 0.14 -16.20
C SER A 219 10.44 -1.05 -16.98
N ARG A 220 10.75 -2.12 -16.28
CA ARG A 220 11.38 -3.31 -16.87
C ARG A 220 10.55 -3.99 -17.96
N ARG A 221 9.22 -3.78 -17.98
CA ARG A 221 8.29 -4.42 -18.92
C ARG A 221 7.37 -3.45 -19.66
N GLY A 222 7.38 -2.17 -19.34
CA GLY A 222 6.52 -1.16 -19.96
C GLY A 222 5.03 -1.33 -19.67
N PHE A 223 4.65 -2.21 -18.73
CA PHE A 223 3.24 -2.48 -18.43
C PHE A 223 2.58 -1.31 -17.73
N LEU A 224 1.36 -0.98 -18.15
CA LEU A 224 0.44 -0.10 -17.44
C LEU A 224 -0.65 -0.94 -16.75
N PRO A 225 -1.18 -0.51 -15.60
CA PRO A 225 -2.34 -1.14 -14.99
C PRO A 225 -3.54 -1.10 -15.96
N LEU A 226 -4.33 -2.18 -16.01
CA LEU A 226 -5.57 -2.17 -16.76
C LEU A 226 -6.60 -1.25 -16.08
N SER A 227 -7.54 -0.73 -16.86
CA SER A 227 -8.68 -0.01 -16.30
C SER A 227 -9.69 -0.94 -15.66
N GLN A 228 -10.43 -0.42 -14.72
CA GLN A 228 -11.65 -1.06 -14.24
C GLN A 228 -12.68 -1.15 -15.36
N LYS A 229 -13.34 -2.28 -15.42
CA LYS A 229 -14.43 -2.54 -16.36
C LYS A 229 -15.41 -3.49 -15.68
N LYS A 230 -16.69 -3.24 -15.82
CA LYS A 230 -17.70 -4.20 -15.42
C LYS A 230 -17.61 -5.41 -16.36
N VAL A 231 -17.44 -6.58 -15.80
CA VAL A 231 -17.33 -7.85 -16.53
C VAL A 231 -18.34 -8.83 -15.98
N ASP A 232 -18.86 -9.70 -16.83
CA ASP A 232 -19.72 -10.78 -16.39
C ASP A 232 -18.94 -11.76 -15.52
N PRO A 233 -19.53 -12.30 -14.45
CA PRO A 233 -18.87 -13.22 -13.56
C PRO A 233 -18.37 -14.49 -14.30
N TYR A 234 -17.14 -14.91 -14.00
CA TYR A 234 -16.61 -16.19 -14.44
C TYR A 234 -16.85 -17.22 -13.34
N PRO A 235 -17.24 -18.46 -13.68
CA PRO A 235 -17.42 -19.52 -12.68
C PRO A 235 -16.16 -19.75 -11.86
N SER A 236 -16.32 -19.99 -10.56
CA SER A 236 -15.19 -20.37 -9.71
C SER A 236 -14.61 -21.69 -10.17
N PHE A 237 -13.29 -21.77 -10.22
CA PHE A 237 -12.50 -22.98 -10.46
C PHE A 237 -11.51 -23.24 -9.32
N PHE A 238 -11.81 -22.71 -8.14
CA PHE A 238 -10.94 -22.84 -6.97
C PHE A 238 -10.70 -24.31 -6.58
N ASP A 239 -11.68 -25.18 -6.80
CA ASP A 239 -11.55 -26.60 -6.51
C ASP A 239 -10.42 -27.27 -7.31
N GLU A 240 -10.16 -26.81 -8.54
CA GLU A 240 -9.01 -27.28 -9.32
C GLU A 240 -7.66 -26.81 -8.74
N LEU A 241 -7.66 -25.76 -7.92
CA LEU A 241 -6.44 -25.15 -7.35
C LEU A 241 -6.11 -25.63 -5.95
N GLN A 242 -7.13 -25.99 -5.17
CA GLN A 242 -6.97 -26.27 -3.74
C GLN A 242 -6.05 -27.44 -3.39
N GLU A 243 -5.83 -28.38 -4.32
CA GLU A 243 -4.92 -29.50 -4.12
C GLU A 243 -3.44 -29.14 -4.39
N HIS A 244 -3.17 -27.94 -4.94
CA HIS A 244 -1.83 -27.57 -5.35
C HIS A 244 -1.15 -26.62 -4.36
N SER A 245 0.08 -26.97 -3.96
CA SER A 245 0.99 -26.11 -3.15
C SER A 245 2.17 -25.55 -3.96
N GLN A 246 2.20 -25.80 -5.27
CA GLN A 246 3.24 -25.35 -6.20
C GLN A 246 2.65 -24.36 -7.21
N ILE A 247 3.40 -23.31 -7.53
CA ILE A 247 2.92 -22.25 -8.41
C ILE A 247 2.76 -22.68 -9.87
N LEU A 248 3.54 -23.63 -10.36
CA LEU A 248 3.50 -24.03 -11.76
C LEU A 248 2.19 -24.74 -12.15
N PRO A 249 1.67 -25.74 -11.41
CA PRO A 249 0.34 -26.30 -11.64
C PRO A 249 -0.76 -25.23 -11.57
N ILE A 250 -0.75 -24.38 -10.53
CA ILE A 250 -1.71 -23.28 -10.37
C ILE A 250 -1.68 -22.37 -11.59
N PHE A 251 -0.50 -21.96 -12.04
CA PHE A 251 -0.34 -21.09 -13.22
C PHE A 251 -0.91 -21.74 -14.49
N ARG A 252 -0.69 -23.06 -14.68
CA ARG A 252 -1.22 -23.80 -15.84
C ARG A 252 -2.74 -23.84 -15.84
N ILE A 253 -3.36 -24.07 -14.67
CA ILE A 253 -4.81 -24.09 -14.52
C ILE A 253 -5.40 -22.71 -14.81
N VAL A 254 -4.85 -21.64 -14.20
CA VAL A 254 -5.29 -20.27 -14.46
C VAL A 254 -5.15 -19.92 -15.95
N ARG A 255 -4.05 -20.30 -16.59
CA ARG A 255 -3.84 -20.09 -18.03
C ARG A 255 -4.88 -20.83 -18.89
N LYS A 256 -5.20 -22.08 -18.57
CA LYS A 256 -6.27 -22.86 -19.23
C LYS A 256 -7.61 -22.11 -19.16
N HIS A 257 -7.97 -21.57 -17.98
CA HIS A 257 -9.21 -20.80 -17.82
C HIS A 257 -9.19 -19.47 -18.58
N LEU A 258 -8.03 -18.81 -18.68
CA LEU A 258 -7.86 -17.63 -19.52
C LEU A 258 -8.03 -17.93 -21.01
N GLU A 259 -7.52 -19.08 -21.49
CA GLU A 259 -7.70 -19.58 -22.86
C GLU A 259 -9.19 -19.87 -23.13
N ILE A 260 -9.88 -20.62 -22.26
CA ILE A 260 -11.32 -20.90 -22.34
C ILE A 260 -12.14 -19.60 -22.37
N ALA A 261 -11.80 -18.64 -21.52
CA ALA A 261 -12.49 -17.34 -21.50
C ALA A 261 -12.29 -16.58 -22.83
N SER A 262 -11.06 -16.59 -23.37
CA SER A 262 -10.75 -15.97 -24.65
C SER A 262 -11.54 -16.59 -25.82
N GLU A 263 -11.63 -17.92 -25.88
CA GLU A 263 -12.40 -18.64 -26.90
C GLU A 263 -13.91 -18.29 -26.83
N LYS A 264 -14.42 -18.01 -25.65
CA LYS A 264 -15.82 -17.56 -25.42
C LYS A 264 -16.00 -16.05 -25.57
N GLY A 265 -14.98 -15.29 -25.93
CA GLY A 265 -15.03 -13.84 -26.03
C GLY A 265 -15.21 -13.11 -24.69
N LEU A 266 -14.92 -13.78 -23.55
CA LEU A 266 -15.02 -13.19 -22.22
C LEU A 266 -13.76 -12.39 -21.88
N ASP A 267 -13.95 -11.36 -21.07
CA ASP A 267 -12.84 -10.53 -20.61
C ASP A 267 -11.96 -11.30 -19.59
N PRO A 268 -10.63 -11.34 -19.75
CA PRO A 268 -9.74 -12.06 -18.85
C PRO A 268 -9.80 -11.56 -17.38
N ARG A 269 -10.30 -10.33 -17.16
CA ARG A 269 -10.52 -9.80 -15.80
C ARG A 269 -11.49 -10.66 -15.01
N ALA A 270 -12.52 -11.23 -15.66
CA ALA A 270 -13.52 -12.10 -15.02
C ALA A 270 -12.87 -13.35 -14.40
N VAL A 271 -11.91 -13.98 -15.11
CA VAL A 271 -11.17 -15.14 -14.61
C VAL A 271 -10.35 -14.79 -13.36
N ILE A 272 -9.65 -13.65 -13.38
CA ILE A 272 -8.86 -13.20 -12.23
C ILE A 272 -9.76 -12.76 -11.07
N ASP A 273 -10.90 -12.14 -11.36
CA ASP A 273 -11.87 -11.73 -10.33
C ASP A 273 -12.50 -12.93 -9.61
N SER A 274 -12.74 -14.06 -10.30
CA SER A 274 -13.25 -15.28 -9.67
C SER A 274 -12.28 -15.88 -8.65
N LEU A 275 -10.98 -15.55 -8.72
CA LEU A 275 -9.97 -15.99 -7.75
C LEU A 275 -9.88 -15.10 -6.51
N ARG A 276 -10.42 -13.87 -6.54
CA ARG A 276 -10.27 -12.89 -5.43
C ARG A 276 -10.68 -13.44 -4.07
N PRO A 277 -11.83 -14.12 -3.91
CA PRO A 277 -12.24 -14.69 -2.62
C PRO A 277 -11.26 -15.74 -2.08
N HIS A 278 -10.46 -16.35 -2.96
CA HIS A 278 -9.59 -17.48 -2.66
C HIS A 278 -8.10 -17.12 -2.63
N THR A 279 -7.73 -15.88 -2.96
CA THR A 279 -6.34 -15.46 -3.11
C THR A 279 -5.53 -15.70 -1.84
N ILE A 280 -6.10 -15.39 -0.66
CA ILE A 280 -5.44 -15.61 0.64
C ILE A 280 -5.19 -17.09 0.87
N ALA A 281 -6.20 -17.94 0.66
CA ALA A 281 -6.08 -19.40 0.85
C ALA A 281 -5.01 -20.02 -0.09
N ILE A 282 -5.02 -19.60 -1.37
CA ILE A 282 -3.99 -20.02 -2.35
C ILE A 282 -2.60 -19.60 -1.88
N TRP A 283 -2.44 -18.33 -1.48
CA TRP A 283 -1.15 -17.79 -1.07
C TRP A 283 -0.59 -18.47 0.18
N MET A 284 -1.42 -18.68 1.18
CA MET A 284 -1.01 -19.32 2.45
C MET A 284 -0.57 -20.77 2.25
N LYS A 285 -1.12 -21.47 1.27
CA LYS A 285 -0.76 -22.85 0.96
C LYS A 285 0.58 -22.99 0.23
N LEU A 286 1.05 -21.92 -0.43
CA LEU A 286 2.34 -21.92 -1.12
C LEU A 286 3.52 -21.92 -0.14
N LEU A 287 4.48 -22.81 -0.38
CA LEU A 287 5.76 -22.79 0.34
C LEU A 287 6.55 -21.49 0.02
N PRO A 288 7.44 -21.02 0.89
CA PRO A 288 8.23 -19.79 0.65
C PRO A 288 9.00 -19.80 -0.68
N ALA A 289 9.52 -20.94 -1.10
CA ALA A 289 10.19 -21.08 -2.40
C ALA A 289 9.24 -20.82 -3.58
N GLU A 290 8.01 -21.32 -3.50
CA GLU A 290 6.98 -21.15 -4.52
C GLU A 290 6.41 -19.72 -4.54
N LYS A 291 6.25 -19.10 -3.37
CA LYS A 291 5.94 -17.66 -3.26
C LYS A 291 7.01 -16.81 -3.96
N ARG A 292 8.31 -17.08 -3.72
CA ARG A 292 9.42 -16.39 -4.42
C ARG A 292 9.41 -16.65 -5.92
N ARG A 293 9.05 -17.86 -6.37
CA ARG A 293 8.90 -18.18 -7.80
C ARG A 293 7.77 -17.39 -8.45
N PHE A 294 6.61 -17.28 -7.79
CA PHE A 294 5.52 -16.42 -8.22
C PHE A 294 5.96 -14.95 -8.36
N LEU A 295 6.60 -14.40 -7.34
CA LEU A 295 7.08 -13.01 -7.33
C LEU A 295 8.05 -12.72 -8.48
N ARG A 296 8.90 -13.69 -8.82
CA ARG A 296 9.89 -13.54 -9.89
C ARG A 296 9.27 -13.62 -11.28
N HIS A 297 8.33 -14.54 -11.51
CA HIS A 297 7.90 -14.93 -12.85
C HIS A 297 6.47 -14.52 -13.21
N VAL A 298 5.55 -14.51 -12.23
CA VAL A 298 4.10 -14.35 -12.46
C VAL A 298 3.58 -13.01 -11.99
N PHE A 299 4.08 -12.51 -10.87
CA PHE A 299 3.54 -11.35 -10.14
C PHE A 299 3.20 -10.14 -11.04
N ARG A 300 4.07 -9.77 -11.99
CA ARG A 300 3.83 -8.59 -12.84
C ARG A 300 2.66 -8.74 -13.79
N TYR A 301 2.38 -9.93 -14.26
CA TYR A 301 1.19 -10.23 -15.07
C TYR A 301 -0.07 -10.22 -14.21
N TRP A 302 0.02 -10.82 -13.03
CA TRP A 302 -1.05 -10.77 -12.03
C TRP A 302 -1.38 -9.33 -11.64
N GLU A 303 -0.37 -8.53 -11.31
CA GLU A 303 -0.52 -7.17 -10.81
C GLU A 303 -1.29 -6.26 -11.78
N ILE A 304 -0.98 -6.30 -13.07
CA ILE A 304 -1.64 -5.43 -14.06
C ILE A 304 -3.13 -5.76 -14.26
N ILE A 305 -3.51 -7.03 -14.08
CA ILE A 305 -4.90 -7.45 -14.23
C ILE A 305 -5.66 -7.26 -12.90
N ARG A 306 -4.99 -7.48 -11.77
CA ARG A 306 -5.60 -7.42 -10.43
C ARG A 306 -5.68 -6.00 -9.87
N SER A 307 -4.63 -5.21 -10.04
CA SER A 307 -4.49 -3.85 -9.50
C SER A 307 -4.84 -2.84 -10.58
N ARG A 308 -6.14 -2.57 -10.74
CA ARG A 308 -6.68 -1.75 -11.81
C ARG A 308 -6.77 -0.27 -11.43
N ILE A 309 -6.91 0.59 -12.42
CA ILE A 309 -7.12 2.03 -12.28
C ILE A 309 -8.54 2.41 -12.72
N PRO A 310 -9.10 3.53 -12.24
CA PRO A 310 -10.35 4.07 -12.74
C PRO A 310 -10.31 4.33 -14.26
N SER A 311 -11.44 4.15 -14.94
CA SER A 311 -11.56 4.40 -16.39
C SER A 311 -11.26 5.86 -16.76
N GLU A 312 -11.58 6.82 -15.88
CA GLU A 312 -11.21 8.24 -16.05
C GLU A 312 -9.68 8.40 -16.10
N SER A 313 -8.96 7.76 -15.19
CA SER A 313 -7.49 7.81 -15.16
C SER A 313 -6.89 7.18 -16.42
N GLU A 314 -7.43 6.04 -16.87
CA GLU A 314 -7.01 5.41 -18.13
C GLU A 314 -7.20 6.35 -19.33
N LYS A 315 -8.35 7.03 -19.44
CA LYS A 315 -8.63 7.98 -20.50
C LYS A 315 -7.57 9.08 -20.57
N ILE A 316 -7.26 9.70 -19.44
CA ILE A 316 -6.23 10.74 -19.35
C ILE A 316 -4.85 10.19 -19.78
N ILE A 317 -4.47 9.00 -19.31
CA ILE A 317 -3.18 8.39 -19.69
C ILE A 317 -3.12 8.13 -21.20
N ARG A 318 -4.20 7.66 -21.81
CA ARG A 318 -4.26 7.47 -23.28
C ARG A 318 -4.16 8.79 -24.05
N GLU A 319 -4.81 9.85 -23.58
CA GLU A 319 -4.72 11.20 -24.17
C GLU A 319 -3.28 11.74 -24.09
N LEU A 320 -2.62 11.59 -22.92
CA LEU A 320 -1.24 11.98 -22.73
C LEU A 320 -0.26 11.19 -23.63
N GLN A 321 -0.52 9.91 -23.87
CA GLN A 321 0.27 9.09 -24.78
C GLN A 321 0.02 9.48 -26.24
N ALA A 322 -1.23 9.68 -26.64
CA ALA A 322 -1.61 10.05 -28.00
C ALA A 322 -1.05 11.43 -28.41
N SER A 323 -1.01 12.39 -27.48
CA SER A 323 -0.38 13.70 -27.69
C SER A 323 1.15 13.68 -27.67
N GLY A 324 1.76 12.54 -27.31
CA GLY A 324 3.22 12.43 -27.12
C GLY A 324 3.74 13.13 -25.86
N GLN A 325 2.85 13.59 -24.96
CA GLN A 325 3.25 14.22 -23.69
C GLN A 325 3.74 13.17 -22.70
N LEU A 326 3.18 11.95 -22.69
CA LEU A 326 3.64 10.82 -21.86
C LEU A 326 4.24 9.72 -22.75
N LYS A 327 5.50 9.37 -22.51
CA LYS A 327 6.18 8.23 -23.14
C LYS A 327 6.45 7.13 -22.11
N ILE A 328 6.13 5.88 -22.45
CA ILE A 328 6.46 4.72 -21.61
C ILE A 328 7.66 4.00 -22.25
N LEU A 329 8.74 3.87 -21.48
CA LEU A 329 9.96 3.18 -21.88
C LEU A 329 10.04 1.80 -21.22
N THR A 330 10.52 0.84 -22.00
CA THR A 330 10.82 -0.50 -21.49
C THR A 330 12.33 -0.67 -21.39
N GLY A 331 12.85 -0.82 -20.16
CA GLY A 331 14.30 -0.88 -20.02
C GLY A 331 14.78 -1.09 -18.59
N LYS A 332 16.10 -1.25 -18.47
CA LYS A 332 16.82 -1.35 -17.20
C LYS A 332 17.66 -0.11 -16.97
N ILE A 333 17.39 0.60 -15.89
CA ILE A 333 18.21 1.74 -15.46
C ILE A 333 19.61 1.25 -15.12
N LEU A 334 20.62 1.93 -15.62
CA LEU A 334 22.03 1.69 -15.37
C LEU A 334 22.60 2.71 -14.38
N ASP A 335 22.25 4.00 -14.60
CA ASP A 335 22.76 5.09 -13.79
C ASP A 335 21.82 6.31 -13.85
N ILE A 336 21.94 7.18 -12.84
CA ILE A 336 21.31 8.50 -12.77
C ILE A 336 22.41 9.49 -12.39
N ILE A 337 22.73 10.40 -13.30
CA ILE A 337 23.87 11.30 -13.18
C ILE A 337 23.34 12.73 -12.99
N PRO A 338 23.56 13.36 -11.83
CA PRO A 338 23.31 14.78 -11.67
C PRO A 338 24.27 15.59 -12.53
N THR A 339 23.70 16.54 -13.31
CA THR A 339 24.44 17.57 -14.01
C THR A 339 24.02 18.94 -13.50
N GLU A 340 24.68 20.00 -13.90
CA GLU A 340 24.33 21.37 -13.48
C GLU A 340 22.83 21.67 -13.74
N ASN A 341 22.31 21.34 -14.91
CA ASN A 341 20.98 21.75 -15.35
C ASN A 341 19.93 20.62 -15.31
N ALA A 342 20.30 19.35 -15.14
CA ALA A 342 19.36 18.22 -15.25
C ALA A 342 19.83 16.99 -14.45
N LEU A 343 18.91 16.04 -14.31
CA LEU A 343 19.22 14.66 -13.93
C LEU A 343 19.22 13.80 -15.22
N THR A 344 20.34 13.19 -15.55
CA THR A 344 20.49 12.38 -16.75
C THR A 344 20.41 10.90 -16.40
N MET A 345 19.41 10.22 -16.94
CA MET A 345 19.21 8.79 -16.75
C MET A 345 19.84 8.01 -17.91
N GLN A 346 20.68 7.04 -17.58
CA GLN A 346 21.21 6.05 -18.51
C GLN A 346 20.47 4.73 -18.33
N TYR A 347 20.01 4.14 -19.39
CA TYR A 347 19.30 2.86 -19.37
C TYR A 347 19.62 2.01 -20.60
N VAL A 348 19.36 0.70 -20.48
CA VAL A 348 19.36 -0.21 -21.65
C VAL A 348 17.91 -0.44 -22.03
N SER A 349 17.56 -0.05 -23.25
CA SER A 349 16.28 -0.37 -23.84
C SER A 349 16.14 -1.88 -24.00
N ARG A 350 15.00 -2.43 -23.63
CA ARG A 350 14.73 -3.85 -23.81
C ARG A 350 14.49 -4.22 -25.28
N ASP A 351 13.93 -3.28 -26.03
CA ASP A 351 13.51 -3.52 -27.41
C ASP A 351 14.71 -3.51 -28.37
N SER A 352 15.67 -2.60 -28.16
CA SER A 352 16.84 -2.44 -29.02
C SER A 352 18.13 -3.03 -28.44
N ALA A 353 18.13 -3.36 -27.11
CA ALA A 353 19.32 -3.71 -26.33
C ALA A 353 20.44 -2.63 -26.35
N VAL A 354 20.11 -1.41 -26.80
CA VAL A 354 21.04 -0.29 -26.91
C VAL A 354 21.02 0.52 -25.60
N LYS A 355 22.18 1.09 -25.25
CA LYS A 355 22.26 2.09 -24.18
C LYS A 355 21.71 3.41 -24.70
N GLU A 356 20.77 3.94 -23.96
CA GLU A 356 20.13 5.22 -24.25
C GLU A 356 20.29 6.16 -23.06
N THR A 357 20.13 7.43 -23.31
CA THR A 357 20.26 8.50 -22.32
C THR A 357 19.09 9.47 -22.45
N GLU A 358 18.46 9.79 -21.33
CA GLU A 358 17.39 10.78 -21.24
C GLU A 358 17.66 11.73 -20.09
N SER A 359 17.50 13.03 -20.32
CA SER A 359 17.62 14.06 -19.28
C SER A 359 16.24 14.56 -18.87
N ALA A 360 16.09 14.90 -17.60
CA ALA A 360 14.87 15.45 -17.01
C ALA A 360 15.20 16.50 -15.95
N ASP A 361 14.27 17.43 -15.75
CA ASP A 361 14.36 18.44 -14.70
C ASP A 361 14.05 17.87 -13.32
N MET A 362 13.27 16.76 -13.30
CA MET A 362 12.85 16.08 -12.08
C MET A 362 12.75 14.57 -12.32
N ILE A 363 13.13 13.78 -11.31
CA ILE A 363 12.93 12.32 -11.30
C ILE A 363 12.13 11.93 -10.07
N ILE A 364 11.05 11.17 -10.25
CA ILE A 364 10.17 10.68 -9.19
C ILE A 364 10.18 9.16 -9.15
N ASN A 365 10.42 8.59 -7.98
CA ASN A 365 10.47 7.15 -7.80
C ASN A 365 9.08 6.56 -7.50
N CYS A 366 8.51 5.86 -8.48
CA CYS A 366 7.16 5.29 -8.44
C CYS A 366 7.16 3.74 -8.39
N VAL A 367 8.22 3.11 -7.88
CA VAL A 367 8.32 1.63 -7.87
C VAL A 367 7.49 0.94 -6.77
N GLY A 368 6.77 1.70 -5.96
CA GLY A 368 6.02 1.20 -4.81
C GLY A 368 6.85 1.15 -3.52
N PRO A 369 6.21 0.85 -2.38
CA PRO A 369 6.87 0.88 -1.07
C PRO A 369 7.96 -0.18 -0.94
N ASN A 370 8.96 0.12 -0.11
CA ASN A 370 9.91 -0.90 0.34
C ASN A 370 9.24 -1.76 1.40
N LEU A 371 9.14 -3.06 1.14
CA LEU A 371 8.53 -4.04 2.05
C LEU A 371 9.57 -5.00 2.67
N ASP A 372 10.81 -4.86 2.28
CA ASP A 372 11.91 -5.66 2.80
C ASP A 372 12.43 -5.01 4.10
N TYR A 373 11.88 -5.45 5.21
CA TYR A 373 12.14 -4.89 6.53
C TYR A 373 13.62 -4.99 6.92
N ASP A 374 14.36 -5.95 6.41
CA ASP A 374 15.83 -6.04 6.62
C ASP A 374 16.61 -4.90 5.95
N GLN A 375 15.97 -4.13 5.07
CA GLN A 375 16.61 -3.05 4.31
C GLN A 375 15.94 -1.68 4.51
N ILE A 376 15.06 -1.54 5.49
CA ILE A 376 14.44 -0.26 5.84
C ILE A 376 15.34 0.49 6.83
N ASP A 377 15.73 1.70 6.45
CA ASP A 377 16.60 2.57 7.23
C ASP A 377 15.80 3.54 8.12
N GLU A 378 14.93 2.98 8.98
CA GLU A 378 14.17 3.76 9.96
C GLU A 378 14.59 3.31 11.38
N PRO A 379 14.79 4.24 12.35
CA PRO A 379 15.32 3.91 13.69
C PRO A 379 14.53 2.80 14.39
N LEU A 380 13.20 2.91 14.45
CA LEU A 380 12.34 1.90 15.08
C LEU A 380 12.58 0.51 14.48
N ILE A 381 12.57 0.39 13.15
CA ILE A 381 12.69 -0.90 12.47
C ILE A 381 14.08 -1.49 12.73
N LYS A 382 15.14 -0.69 12.63
CA LYS A 382 16.50 -1.14 12.94
C LYS A 382 16.65 -1.65 14.37
N ASN A 383 16.12 -0.89 15.34
CA ASN A 383 16.20 -1.26 16.75
C ASN A 383 15.43 -2.56 17.04
N LEU A 384 14.23 -2.72 16.45
CA LEU A 384 13.44 -3.94 16.59
C LEU A 384 14.12 -5.16 16.00
N ILE A 385 14.75 -5.03 14.82
CA ILE A 385 15.53 -6.11 14.18
C ILE A 385 16.76 -6.44 15.00
N GLN A 386 17.52 -5.44 15.46
CA GLN A 386 18.72 -5.64 16.28
C GLN A 386 18.39 -6.37 17.58
N LYS A 387 17.24 -6.09 18.18
CA LYS A 387 16.72 -6.76 19.39
C LYS A 387 16.01 -8.08 19.08
N LYS A 388 15.93 -8.49 17.83
CA LYS A 388 15.25 -9.71 17.37
C LYS A 388 13.76 -9.75 17.74
N LEU A 389 13.14 -8.59 17.89
CA LEU A 389 11.70 -8.45 18.16
C LEU A 389 10.87 -8.59 16.89
N ILE A 390 11.42 -8.23 15.74
CA ILE A 390 10.84 -8.47 14.42
C ILE A 390 11.92 -8.97 13.46
N HIS A 391 11.50 -9.61 12.38
CA HIS A 391 12.32 -9.92 11.21
C HIS A 391 11.43 -9.93 9.94
N ALA A 392 12.05 -9.80 8.78
CA ALA A 392 11.31 -9.86 7.52
C ALA A 392 10.70 -11.26 7.34
N ASP A 393 9.51 -11.32 6.70
CA ASP A 393 8.94 -12.60 6.29
C ASP A 393 9.81 -13.28 5.23
N PRO A 394 9.68 -14.61 5.02
CA PRO A 394 10.53 -15.36 4.08
C PRO A 394 10.48 -14.90 2.63
N THR A 395 9.52 -14.02 2.26
CA THR A 395 9.40 -13.42 0.92
C THR A 395 9.93 -11.99 0.85
N HIS A 396 10.34 -11.40 1.98
CA HIS A 396 10.74 -10.00 2.14
C HIS A 396 9.65 -9.00 1.68
N LEU A 397 8.37 -9.32 1.98
CA LEU A 397 7.22 -8.48 1.68
C LEU A 397 6.48 -7.98 2.93
N GLY A 398 7.12 -8.01 4.09
CA GLY A 398 6.54 -7.56 5.34
C GLY A 398 7.29 -8.07 6.55
N ILE A 399 6.62 -8.04 7.69
CA ILE A 399 7.09 -8.59 8.96
C ILE A 399 6.64 -10.06 9.04
N ASN A 400 7.49 -10.92 9.57
CA ASN A 400 7.13 -12.31 9.81
C ASN A 400 6.14 -12.39 10.98
N ALA A 401 4.93 -12.85 10.69
CA ALA A 401 3.82 -12.87 11.64
C ALA A 401 2.85 -14.01 11.32
N LEU A 402 1.90 -14.25 12.20
CA LEU A 402 0.73 -15.06 11.89
C LEU A 402 -0.33 -14.23 11.14
N PRO A 403 -1.29 -14.88 10.45
CA PRO A 403 -2.38 -14.17 9.75
C PRO A 403 -3.24 -13.28 10.65
N ASP A 404 -3.29 -13.57 11.95
CA ASP A 404 -4.00 -12.79 12.97
C ASP A 404 -3.22 -11.55 13.45
N GLY A 405 -2.06 -11.29 12.89
CA GLY A 405 -1.20 -10.15 13.21
C GLY A 405 -0.18 -10.38 14.31
N SER A 406 -0.15 -11.54 14.99
CA SER A 406 0.88 -11.84 16.01
C SER A 406 2.25 -11.94 15.36
N VAL A 407 3.19 -11.10 15.76
CA VAL A 407 4.57 -11.12 15.26
C VAL A 407 5.25 -12.40 15.73
N LEU A 408 5.98 -13.06 14.85
CA LEU A 408 6.78 -14.24 15.20
C LEU A 408 8.14 -13.81 15.74
N LYS A 409 8.51 -14.32 16.91
CA LYS A 409 9.85 -14.18 17.49
C LYS A 409 10.89 -14.99 16.70
N ASP A 410 12.16 -14.82 17.02
CA ASP A 410 13.29 -15.52 16.37
C ASP A 410 13.19 -17.06 16.48
N ASP A 411 12.56 -17.56 17.54
CA ASP A 411 12.29 -18.98 17.78
C ASP A 411 11.03 -19.51 17.05
N GLY A 412 10.33 -18.65 16.32
CA GLY A 412 9.08 -18.95 15.63
C GLY A 412 7.84 -18.95 16.51
N VAL A 413 7.97 -18.61 17.80
CA VAL A 413 6.84 -18.51 18.73
C VAL A 413 6.11 -17.19 18.51
N PRO A 414 4.76 -17.19 18.43
CA PRO A 414 4.00 -15.94 18.32
C PRO A 414 4.20 -15.07 19.58
N SER A 415 4.38 -13.77 19.33
CA SER A 415 4.36 -12.80 20.42
C SER A 415 2.93 -12.59 20.93
N ASP A 416 2.80 -12.50 22.24
CA ASP A 416 1.57 -12.12 22.94
C ASP A 416 1.50 -10.61 23.22
N MET A 417 2.56 -9.87 22.92
CA MET A 417 2.71 -8.44 23.17
C MET A 417 2.88 -7.60 21.92
N LEU A 418 3.51 -8.14 20.87
CA LEU A 418 3.83 -7.42 19.64
C LEU A 418 3.01 -7.95 18.47
N PHE A 419 2.26 -7.05 17.86
CA PHE A 419 1.35 -7.33 16.76
C PHE A 419 1.64 -6.42 15.56
N THR A 420 1.12 -6.78 14.40
CA THR A 420 1.22 -5.95 13.20
C THR A 420 -0.06 -6.02 12.35
N ILE A 421 -0.32 -5.00 11.52
CA ILE A 421 -1.54 -4.90 10.72
C ILE A 421 -1.29 -4.17 9.40
N GLY A 422 -2.06 -4.55 8.39
CA GLY A 422 -2.06 -3.89 7.08
C GLY A 422 -0.92 -4.38 6.20
N LEU A 423 -0.26 -3.44 5.53
CA LEU A 423 0.74 -3.75 4.51
C LEU A 423 1.91 -4.61 5.02
N THR A 424 2.23 -4.51 6.29
CA THR A 424 3.25 -5.33 6.97
C THR A 424 2.97 -6.83 6.90
N LEU A 425 1.72 -7.24 6.69
CA LEU A 425 1.29 -8.63 6.56
C LEU A 425 1.27 -9.13 5.10
N LYS A 426 1.73 -8.34 4.12
CA LYS A 426 1.60 -8.71 2.70
C LYS A 426 2.27 -10.05 2.36
N GLY A 427 3.41 -10.38 2.95
CA GLY A 427 4.10 -11.65 2.74
C GLY A 427 3.34 -12.85 3.31
N ILE A 428 2.46 -12.60 4.28
CA ILE A 428 1.70 -13.63 5.00
C ILE A 428 0.34 -13.88 4.31
N VAL A 429 -0.49 -12.82 4.15
CA VAL A 429 -1.87 -12.96 3.65
C VAL A 429 -2.06 -12.50 2.21
N TRP A 430 -1.03 -11.90 1.58
CA TRP A 430 -1.01 -11.35 0.24
C TRP A 430 -1.96 -10.16 0.01
N GLU A 431 -3.25 -10.31 0.28
CA GLU A 431 -4.24 -9.23 0.19
C GLU A 431 -4.24 -8.44 1.51
N ALA A 432 -3.44 -7.37 1.56
CA ALA A 432 -3.21 -6.56 2.76
C ALA A 432 -3.12 -5.06 2.46
N LEU A 433 -3.60 -4.61 1.30
CA LEU A 433 -3.35 -3.27 0.79
C LEU A 433 -4.59 -2.39 0.74
N ALA A 434 -5.74 -2.97 0.42
CA ALA A 434 -6.95 -2.19 0.20
C ALA A 434 -7.84 -2.16 1.44
N THR A 435 -8.70 -1.17 1.53
CA THR A 435 -9.61 -0.97 2.66
C THR A 435 -10.45 -2.21 2.99
N PRO A 436 -11.03 -2.94 2.00
CA PRO A 436 -11.83 -4.12 2.30
C PRO A 436 -11.09 -5.18 3.11
N GLU A 437 -9.82 -5.39 2.83
CA GLU A 437 -8.99 -6.38 3.52
C GLU A 437 -8.52 -5.84 4.88
N ILE A 438 -8.09 -4.56 4.92
CA ILE A 438 -7.56 -3.95 6.15
C ILE A 438 -8.64 -3.83 7.22
N ARG A 439 -9.89 -3.51 6.87
CA ARG A 439 -10.98 -3.41 7.85
C ARG A 439 -11.28 -4.75 8.53
N VAL A 440 -11.23 -5.86 7.78
CA VAL A 440 -11.39 -7.22 8.35
C VAL A 440 -10.23 -7.57 9.27
N GLN A 441 -8.99 -7.23 8.87
CA GLN A 441 -7.83 -7.38 9.75
C GLN A 441 -7.98 -6.56 11.04
N ALA A 442 -8.47 -5.33 10.94
CA ALA A 442 -8.65 -4.45 12.09
C ALA A 442 -9.71 -4.96 13.07
N GLU A 443 -10.82 -5.51 12.55
CA GLU A 443 -11.87 -6.13 13.36
C GLU A 443 -11.33 -7.35 14.11
N ASN A 444 -10.73 -8.31 13.38
CA ASN A 444 -10.20 -9.53 13.97
C ASN A 444 -9.06 -9.27 14.98
N LEU A 445 -8.20 -8.30 14.69
CA LEU A 445 -7.11 -7.94 15.61
C LEU A 445 -7.65 -7.23 16.86
N ALA A 446 -8.70 -6.40 16.73
CA ALA A 446 -9.33 -5.77 17.89
C ALA A 446 -9.93 -6.83 18.84
N ASP A 447 -10.67 -7.81 18.31
CA ASP A 447 -11.19 -8.94 19.10
C ASP A 447 -10.07 -9.67 19.86
N LYS A 448 -8.96 -9.95 19.16
CA LYS A 448 -7.79 -10.61 19.76
C LYS A 448 -7.12 -9.80 20.85
N LEU A 449 -6.99 -8.48 20.68
CA LEU A 449 -6.36 -7.60 21.66
C LEU A 449 -7.22 -7.40 22.90
N LEU A 450 -8.54 -7.52 22.75
CA LEU A 450 -9.52 -7.40 23.83
C LEU A 450 -9.74 -8.73 24.58
N ALA A 451 -9.54 -9.87 23.94
CA ALA A 451 -9.52 -11.17 24.61
C ALA A 451 -8.38 -11.29 25.62
#